data_a1c21ca2523163845afabcf13d095f70
#
_entry.id   a1c21ca2523163845afabcf13d095f70
#
_cell.length_a   1.000
_cell.length_b   1.000
_cell.length_c   1.000
_cell.angle_alpha   90.00
_cell.angle_beta   90.00
_cell.angle_gamma   90.00
#
_symmetry.space_group_name_H-M   'P 1'
#
loop_
_entity.id
_entity.type
_entity.pdbx_description
1 polymer ?
#
loop_
_entity_poly.entity_id
_entity_poly.type
_entity_poly.pdbx_seq_one_letter_code
_entity_poly.pdbx_strand_id
1 'polypeptide(L)'
;MTTISSHILDSTTGCDAGGIRVICHRLSASGQAQPVFDTKADESGRISIDIDRGDDSADARYELIFYSGDYFAGTQGSMVAQSAITEVVVRIDLAQASERFHVPVLIAPHNHTLWW
;
A
#
# COMPACT_ATOMS: atom_id res chain seq x y z
N MET A 1 -9.41 -14.47 9.76
CA MET A 1 -8.23 -13.94 9.05
C MET A 1 -8.66 -13.29 7.74
N THR A 2 -8.06 -12.19 7.40
CA THR A 2 -8.25 -11.52 6.11
C THR A 2 -6.91 -11.40 5.44
N THR A 3 -6.84 -11.74 4.16
CA THR A 3 -5.63 -11.56 3.36
C THR A 3 -5.69 -10.22 2.65
N ILE A 4 -4.71 -9.36 2.91
CA ILE A 4 -4.48 -8.13 2.14
C ILE A 4 -3.38 -8.41 1.15
N SER A 5 -3.63 -8.13 -0.11
CA SER A 5 -2.65 -8.31 -1.18
C SER A 5 -2.67 -7.13 -2.13
N SER A 6 -1.55 -6.94 -2.82
CA SER A 6 -1.40 -5.91 -3.83
C SER A 6 -0.42 -6.37 -4.90
N HIS A 7 -0.51 -5.75 -6.05
CA HIS A 7 0.48 -5.83 -7.11
C HIS A 7 0.82 -4.41 -7.53
N ILE A 8 2.04 -3.97 -7.21
CA ILE A 8 2.46 -2.62 -7.48
C ILE A 8 3.25 -2.60 -8.80
N LEU A 9 2.83 -1.74 -9.70
CA LEU A 9 3.37 -1.62 -11.04
C LEU A 9 3.95 -0.23 -11.25
N ASP A 10 5.13 -0.17 -11.86
CA ASP A 10 5.79 1.08 -12.22
C ASP A 10 5.39 1.46 -13.64
N SER A 11 4.56 2.49 -13.79
CA SER A 11 4.06 2.91 -15.10
C SER A 11 5.08 3.69 -15.92
N THR A 12 6.19 4.12 -15.32
CA THR A 12 7.25 4.82 -16.06
C THR A 12 8.10 3.86 -16.88
N THR A 13 8.25 2.63 -16.40
CA THR A 13 9.06 1.61 -17.07
C THR A 13 8.23 0.49 -17.67
N GLY A 14 6.96 0.37 -17.25
CA GLY A 14 6.12 -0.76 -17.63
C GLY A 14 6.47 -2.06 -16.89
N CYS A 15 7.24 -1.98 -15.81
CA CYS A 15 7.71 -3.13 -15.04
C CYS A 15 7.03 -3.20 -13.68
N ASP A 16 7.20 -4.34 -13.00
CA ASP A 16 6.78 -4.49 -11.61
C ASP A 16 7.62 -3.61 -10.70
N ALA A 17 7.00 -3.05 -9.66
CA ALA A 17 7.70 -2.22 -8.68
C ALA A 17 8.26 -3.10 -7.55
N GLY A 18 9.26 -3.92 -7.88
CA GLY A 18 9.88 -4.80 -6.90
C GLY A 18 10.57 -4.05 -5.77
N GLY A 19 10.44 -4.54 -4.55
CA GLY A 19 11.11 -3.99 -3.39
C GLY A 19 10.47 -2.76 -2.76
N ILE A 20 9.37 -2.25 -3.30
CA ILE A 20 8.70 -1.09 -2.72
C ILE A 20 8.20 -1.41 -1.30
N ARG A 21 8.42 -0.49 -0.38
CA ARG A 21 7.95 -0.62 1.00
C ARG A 21 6.47 -0.33 1.09
N VAL A 22 5.76 -1.16 1.85
CA VAL A 22 4.32 -0.99 2.12
C VAL A 22 4.09 -1.19 3.61
N ILE A 23 3.43 -0.23 4.22
CA ILE A 23 3.03 -0.29 5.63
C ILE A 23 1.51 -0.37 5.71
N CYS A 24 1.01 -1.13 6.68
CA CYS A 24 -0.41 -1.14 7.02
C CYS A 24 -0.60 -0.72 8.48
N HIS A 25 -1.54 0.19 8.69
CA HIS A 25 -2.02 0.56 10.01
C HIS A 25 -3.49 0.20 10.16
N ARG A 26 -3.89 -0.13 11.39
CA ARG A 26 -5.30 -0.16 11.76
C ARG A 26 -5.63 1.17 12.44
N LEU A 27 -6.69 1.81 12.00
CA LEU A 27 -7.16 3.08 12.53
C LEU A 27 -8.40 2.86 13.38
N SER A 28 -8.37 3.36 14.63
CA SER A 28 -9.55 3.36 15.50
C SER A 28 -10.53 4.44 15.06
N ALA A 29 -11.74 4.43 15.66
CA ALA A 29 -12.74 5.47 15.44
C ALA A 29 -12.20 6.88 15.76
N SER A 30 -11.28 7.01 16.70
CA SER A 30 -10.62 8.28 17.05
C SER A 30 -9.48 8.66 16.10
N GLY A 31 -9.18 7.82 15.12
CA GLY A 31 -8.09 8.03 14.18
C GLY A 31 -6.72 7.59 14.68
N GLN A 32 -6.66 6.92 15.83
CA GLN A 32 -5.41 6.41 16.37
C GLN A 32 -4.89 5.24 15.52
N ALA A 33 -3.64 5.32 15.08
CA ALA A 33 -3.02 4.31 14.23
C ALA A 33 -2.30 3.26 15.07
N GLN A 34 -2.51 1.98 14.71
CA GLN A 34 -1.77 0.86 15.27
C GLN A 34 -1.06 0.11 14.14
N PRO A 35 0.23 -0.21 14.29
CA PRO A 35 0.93 -0.98 13.27
C PRO A 35 0.32 -2.37 13.08
N VAL A 36 0.14 -2.77 11.82
CA VAL A 36 -0.33 -4.11 11.46
C VAL A 36 0.80 -4.87 10.75
N PHE A 37 1.40 -4.27 9.72
CA PHE A 37 2.59 -4.81 9.10
C PHE A 37 3.43 -3.71 8.46
N ASP A 38 4.70 -4.03 8.23
CA ASP A 38 5.67 -3.20 7.53
C ASP A 38 6.51 -4.16 6.69
N THR A 39 6.37 -4.12 5.39
CA THR A 39 7.00 -5.08 4.50
C THR A 39 7.52 -4.42 3.22
N LYS A 40 8.19 -5.20 2.41
CA LYS A 40 8.59 -4.82 1.06
C LYS A 40 8.00 -5.80 0.08
N ALA A 41 7.58 -5.29 -1.08
CA ALA A 41 7.12 -6.14 -2.16
C ALA A 41 8.26 -7.06 -2.62
N ASP A 42 7.90 -8.22 -3.13
CA ASP A 42 8.85 -9.13 -3.75
C ASP A 42 9.35 -8.56 -5.09
N GLU A 43 10.18 -9.32 -5.79
CA GLU A 43 10.76 -8.89 -7.08
C GLU A 43 9.69 -8.62 -8.15
N SER A 44 8.53 -9.26 -8.04
CA SER A 44 7.42 -9.05 -8.96
C SER A 44 6.45 -7.96 -8.51
N GLY A 45 6.81 -7.19 -7.49
CA GLY A 45 5.98 -6.08 -7.00
C GLY A 45 4.77 -6.53 -6.21
N ARG A 46 4.76 -7.74 -5.64
CA ARG A 46 3.60 -8.29 -4.96
C ARG A 46 3.79 -8.37 -3.47
N ILE A 47 2.70 -8.15 -2.75
CA ILE A 47 2.58 -8.46 -1.32
C ILE A 47 1.33 -9.30 -1.11
N SER A 48 1.37 -10.16 -0.09
CA SER A 48 0.21 -10.93 0.34
C SER A 48 0.41 -11.26 1.82
N ILE A 49 -0.43 -10.70 2.67
CA ILE A 49 -0.26 -10.82 4.13
C ILE A 49 -1.60 -11.11 4.77
N ASP A 50 -1.64 -12.13 5.60
CA ASP A 50 -2.80 -12.46 6.41
C ASP A 50 -2.80 -11.62 7.69
N ILE A 51 -3.93 -10.99 8.00
CA ILE A 51 -4.08 -10.21 9.20
C ILE A 51 -5.22 -10.76 10.06
N ASP A 52 -5.08 -10.60 11.37
CA ASP A 52 -6.10 -10.97 12.32
C ASP A 52 -6.97 -9.74 12.63
N ARG A 53 -8.28 -9.87 12.39
CA ARG A 53 -9.25 -8.82 12.62
C ARG A 53 -10.21 -9.14 13.77
N GLY A 54 -9.90 -10.15 14.58
CA GLY A 54 -10.84 -10.76 15.52
C GLY A 54 -11.56 -9.79 16.47
N ASP A 55 -10.89 -8.70 16.88
CA ASP A 55 -11.43 -7.73 17.84
C ASP A 55 -11.76 -6.38 17.20
N ASP A 56 -11.85 -6.31 15.88
CA ASP A 56 -12.16 -5.05 15.22
C ASP A 56 -13.55 -4.55 15.58
N SER A 57 -13.64 -3.28 15.94
CA SER A 57 -14.91 -2.59 16.07
C SER A 57 -15.50 -2.33 14.66
N ALA A 58 -16.81 -2.03 14.62
CA ALA A 58 -17.48 -1.68 13.36
C ALA A 58 -16.86 -0.43 12.69
N ASP A 59 -16.19 0.42 13.47
CA ASP A 59 -15.58 1.67 12.99
C ASP A 59 -14.12 1.52 12.63
N ALA A 60 -13.53 0.32 12.77
CA ALA A 60 -12.14 0.10 12.41
C ALA A 60 -11.92 0.27 10.92
N ARG A 61 -10.87 0.97 10.57
CA ARG A 61 -10.42 1.15 9.18
C ARG A 61 -8.97 0.74 9.09
N TYR A 62 -8.54 0.43 7.88
CA TYR A 62 -7.15 0.08 7.60
C TYR A 62 -6.57 1.08 6.63
N GLU A 63 -5.27 1.31 6.73
CA GLU A 63 -4.57 2.25 5.87
C GLU A 63 -3.32 1.58 5.32
N LEU A 64 -3.22 1.52 4.00
CA LEU A 64 -2.02 1.07 3.30
C LEU A 64 -1.24 2.29 2.86
N ILE A 65 0.07 2.29 3.13
CA ILE A 65 0.98 3.36 2.71
C ILE A 65 2.03 2.73 1.80
N PHE A 66 2.02 3.14 0.54
CA PHE A 66 3.00 2.72 -0.45
C PHE A 66 4.04 3.82 -0.59
N TYR A 67 5.30 3.50 -0.30
CA TYR A 67 6.39 4.49 -0.32
C TYR A 67 6.92 4.70 -1.73
N SER A 68 6.08 5.30 -2.57
CA SER A 68 6.38 5.53 -3.99
C SER A 68 7.54 6.50 -4.19
N GLY A 69 7.64 7.55 -3.36
CA GLY A 69 8.73 8.51 -3.45
C GLY A 69 10.08 7.87 -3.24
N ASP A 70 10.22 7.07 -2.20
CA ASP A 70 11.48 6.34 -1.93
C ASP A 70 11.80 5.35 -3.05
N TYR A 71 10.80 4.67 -3.57
CA TYR A 71 10.98 3.75 -4.69
C TYR A 71 11.57 4.48 -5.91
N PHE A 72 10.96 5.59 -6.32
CA PHE A 72 11.44 6.33 -7.49
C PHE A 72 12.78 7.01 -7.24
N ALA A 73 13.05 7.52 -6.04
CA ALA A 73 14.35 8.07 -5.69
C ALA A 73 15.46 7.01 -5.85
N GLY A 74 15.16 5.76 -5.50
CA GLY A 74 16.09 4.64 -5.66
C GLY A 74 16.31 4.18 -7.09
N THR A 75 15.32 4.40 -7.98
CA THR A 75 15.37 3.90 -9.36
C THR A 75 15.68 4.97 -10.40
N GLN A 76 15.26 6.23 -10.18
CA GLN A 76 15.33 7.30 -11.17
C GLN A 76 16.18 8.50 -10.72
N GLY A 77 16.67 8.48 -9.49
CA GLY A 77 17.58 9.51 -9.00
C GLY A 77 16.90 10.80 -8.53
N SER A 78 17.70 11.88 -8.42
CA SER A 78 17.32 13.09 -7.72
C SER A 78 16.20 13.91 -8.39
N MET A 79 16.01 13.78 -9.69
CA MET A 79 14.94 14.52 -10.38
C MET A 79 13.55 14.11 -9.90
N VAL A 80 13.39 12.85 -9.54
CA VAL A 80 12.13 12.29 -9.08
C VAL A 80 11.95 12.49 -7.59
N ALA A 81 13.03 12.57 -6.83
CA ALA A 81 13.00 12.82 -5.39
C ALA A 81 12.42 14.19 -5.02
N GLN A 82 12.22 15.08 -6.01
CA GLN A 82 11.63 16.41 -5.79
C GLN A 82 10.10 16.42 -5.94
N SER A 83 9.47 15.27 -6.16
CA SER A 83 8.01 15.20 -6.21
C SER A 83 7.41 15.60 -4.87
N ALA A 84 6.36 16.40 -4.90
CA ALA A 84 5.63 16.79 -3.70
C ALA A 84 4.82 15.63 -3.11
N ILE A 85 4.48 14.63 -3.93
CA ILE A 85 3.76 13.43 -3.48
C ILE A 85 4.79 12.33 -3.26
N THR A 86 4.98 11.96 -2.00
CA THR A 86 5.99 10.99 -1.61
C THR A 86 5.43 9.61 -1.27
N GLU A 87 4.12 9.53 -1.09
CA GLU A 87 3.46 8.30 -0.66
C GLU A 87 2.09 8.19 -1.31
N VAL A 88 1.66 6.96 -1.55
CA VAL A 88 0.26 6.67 -1.91
C VAL A 88 -0.39 6.07 -0.68
N VAL A 89 -1.46 6.69 -0.21
CA VAL A 89 -2.17 6.27 1.00
C VAL A 89 -3.58 5.84 0.62
N VAL A 90 -3.94 4.60 0.97
CA VAL A 90 -5.24 4.02 0.68
C VAL A 90 -5.91 3.64 1.99
N ARG A 91 -7.08 4.23 2.24
CA ARG A 91 -7.86 3.88 3.42
C ARG A 91 -8.96 2.90 3.04
N ILE A 92 -9.09 1.82 3.81
CA ILE A 92 -9.92 0.67 3.47
C ILE A 92 -10.87 0.36 4.61
N ASP A 93 -12.12 0.07 4.25
CA ASP A 93 -13.10 -0.53 5.14
C ASP A 93 -13.18 -2.03 4.84
N LEU A 94 -12.45 -2.84 5.62
CA LEU A 94 -12.43 -4.29 5.41
C LEU A 94 -13.73 -4.98 5.85
N ALA A 95 -14.62 -4.30 6.56
CA ALA A 95 -15.93 -4.86 6.86
C ALA A 95 -16.76 -5.12 5.61
N GLN A 96 -16.46 -4.38 4.52
CA GLN A 96 -17.10 -4.54 3.23
C GLN A 96 -16.42 -5.57 2.33
N ALA A 97 -15.26 -6.06 2.75
CA ALA A 97 -14.52 -7.06 2.00
C ALA A 97 -14.85 -8.46 2.50
N SER A 98 -14.66 -9.47 1.65
CA SER A 98 -14.70 -10.86 2.05
C SER A 98 -13.41 -11.24 2.81
N GLU A 99 -13.02 -12.50 2.78
CA GLU A 99 -11.78 -12.95 3.41
C GLU A 99 -10.50 -12.44 2.71
N ARG A 100 -10.66 -11.82 1.55
CA ARG A 100 -9.53 -11.31 0.75
C ARG A 100 -9.84 -9.91 0.25
N PHE A 101 -8.83 -9.05 0.33
CA PHE A 101 -8.85 -7.75 -0.30
C PHE A 101 -7.59 -7.57 -1.13
N HIS A 102 -7.75 -7.36 -2.43
CA HIS A 102 -6.64 -7.18 -3.37
C HIS A 102 -6.76 -5.81 -4.02
N VAL A 103 -5.72 -4.99 -3.88
CA VAL A 103 -5.68 -3.64 -4.44
C VAL A 103 -4.41 -3.44 -5.26
N PRO A 104 -4.46 -3.67 -6.57
CA PRO A 104 -3.35 -3.32 -7.45
C PRO A 104 -3.16 -1.81 -7.50
N VAL A 105 -1.91 -1.36 -7.62
CA VAL A 105 -1.56 0.06 -7.68
C VAL A 105 -0.57 0.29 -8.81
N LEU A 106 -0.93 1.19 -9.70
CA LEU A 106 -0.04 1.65 -10.77
C LEU A 106 0.55 2.98 -10.32
N ILE A 107 1.86 3.08 -10.21
CA ILE A 107 2.53 4.29 -9.68
C ILE A 107 3.42 4.94 -10.73
N ALA A 108 3.47 6.27 -10.65
CA ALA A 108 4.43 7.11 -11.36
C ALA A 108 4.80 8.28 -10.43
N PRO A 109 5.87 9.04 -10.72
CA PRO A 109 6.25 10.17 -9.85
C PRO A 109 5.17 11.23 -9.68
N HIS A 110 4.29 11.39 -10.67
CA HIS A 110 3.32 12.48 -10.70
C HIS A 110 1.86 12.02 -10.72
N ASN A 111 1.61 10.71 -10.70
CA ASN A 111 0.25 10.18 -10.66
C ASN A 111 0.24 8.72 -10.20
N HIS A 112 -0.92 8.26 -9.83
CA HIS A 112 -1.14 6.86 -9.52
C HIS A 112 -2.59 6.50 -9.80
N THR A 113 -2.82 5.23 -10.01
CA THR A 113 -4.15 4.65 -10.18
C THR A 113 -4.22 3.37 -9.36
N LEU A 114 -5.30 3.18 -8.67
CA LEU A 114 -5.55 1.92 -7.98
C LEU A 114 -6.95 1.43 -8.30
N TRP A 115 -7.16 0.14 -8.12
CA TRP A 115 -8.47 -0.47 -8.34
C TRP A 115 -8.61 -1.71 -7.47
N TRP A 116 -9.82 -2.20 -7.36
CA TRP A 116 -10.13 -3.34 -6.51
C TRP A 116 -11.32 -4.15 -7.05
#